data_afd10a9d4f421a01f593da1edbe2975e
#
_entry.id   afd10a9d4f421a01f593da1edbe2975e
#
_cell.length_a   1.000
_cell.length_b   1.000
_cell.length_c   1.000
_cell.angle_alpha   90.00
_cell.angle_beta   90.00
_cell.angle_gamma   90.00
#
_symmetry.space_group_name_H-M   'P 1'
#
loop_
_entity.id
_entity.type
_entity.pdbx_description
1 polymer ?
#
loop_
_entity_poly.entity_id
_entity_poly.type
_entity_poly.pdbx_seq_one_letter_code
_entity_poly.pdbx_strand_id
1 'polypeptide(L)'
;MQTFKRGIAVVALLFSPLTLAQDLNSQLTAWFSERLAGFSDEVIVTLRTPPNLLPACEQPALSVAGSAKLWGNVNVLARCGNEKRYLQVNVQATGDYVVAATPIARGSALNSASVTLKRGRLDQLPPRTVLDINQVQETVSLRDVVAGQPIQLTMLRQAWRIKAGQRVLVIANGDGFRVNAEGKALNNAAVAQNARVRMLSGQVVSGVVDSDGNILINL
;
A
#
# COMPACT_ATOMS: atom_id res chain seq x y z
N MET A 1 41.26 -79.17 9.25
CA MET A 1 41.27 -77.81 9.81
C MET A 1 40.73 -76.87 8.72
N GLN A 2 39.45 -76.44 8.83
CA GLN A 2 38.79 -75.60 7.84
C GLN A 2 38.78 -74.19 8.37
N THR A 3 39.41 -73.25 7.62
CA THR A 3 39.40 -71.83 7.92
C THR A 3 38.24 -71.15 7.23
N PHE A 4 37.29 -70.70 8.03
CA PHE A 4 36.07 -69.95 7.62
C PHE A 4 36.41 -68.48 7.40
N LYS A 5 36.50 -68.01 6.12
CA LYS A 5 36.59 -66.61 5.80
C LYS A 5 35.23 -65.96 5.87
N ARG A 6 35.00 -65.07 6.86
CA ARG A 6 33.86 -64.20 6.96
C ARG A 6 34.02 -62.99 6.03
N GLY A 7 33.28 -62.96 4.96
CA GLY A 7 33.15 -61.73 4.12
C GLY A 7 32.19 -60.75 4.75
N ILE A 8 32.65 -59.53 5.02
CA ILE A 8 31.84 -58.41 5.46
C ILE A 8 31.27 -57.73 4.21
N ALA A 9 29.96 -57.86 3.97
CA ALA A 9 29.25 -57.09 2.93
C ALA A 9 28.95 -55.69 3.46
N VAL A 10 29.65 -54.68 2.91
CA VAL A 10 29.37 -53.30 3.13
C VAL A 10 28.18 -52.90 2.27
N VAL A 11 26.99 -52.72 2.87
CA VAL A 11 25.81 -52.15 2.21
C VAL A 11 25.97 -50.65 2.20
N ALA A 12 26.38 -50.08 1.06
CA ALA A 12 26.38 -48.65 0.82
C ALA A 12 24.93 -48.19 0.62
N LEU A 13 24.34 -47.58 1.66
CA LEU A 13 23.07 -46.85 1.56
C LEU A 13 23.30 -45.58 0.73
N LEU A 14 22.88 -45.62 -0.53
CA LEU A 14 22.77 -44.44 -1.41
C LEU A 14 21.63 -43.56 -0.86
N PHE A 15 21.99 -42.56 -0.06
CA PHE A 15 21.09 -41.44 0.24
C PHE A 15 20.96 -40.60 -1.05
N SER A 16 19.94 -40.85 -1.85
CA SER A 16 19.51 -39.91 -2.89
C SER A 16 18.92 -38.68 -2.20
N PRO A 17 19.46 -37.48 -2.42
CA PRO A 17 18.81 -36.27 -1.97
C PRO A 17 17.48 -36.14 -2.74
N LEU A 18 16.36 -36.32 -2.06
CA LEU A 18 15.05 -35.86 -2.53
C LEU A 18 15.11 -34.35 -2.65
N THR A 19 15.54 -33.84 -3.76
CA THR A 19 15.28 -32.45 -4.14
C THR A 19 13.78 -32.32 -4.36
N LEU A 20 13.08 -31.88 -3.32
CA LEU A 20 11.68 -31.45 -3.43
C LEU A 20 11.66 -30.30 -4.41
N ALA A 21 11.33 -30.57 -5.67
CA ALA A 21 10.96 -29.54 -6.62
C ALA A 21 9.78 -28.81 -5.99
N GLN A 22 10.02 -27.57 -5.53
CA GLN A 22 8.93 -26.73 -5.03
C GLN A 22 7.99 -26.48 -6.20
N ASP A 23 6.76 -26.94 -6.08
CA ASP A 23 5.72 -26.68 -7.05
C ASP A 23 5.57 -25.16 -7.26
N LEU A 24 5.36 -24.73 -8.50
CA LEU A 24 5.19 -23.32 -8.88
C LEU A 24 4.15 -22.60 -8.02
N ASN A 25 3.10 -23.28 -7.60
CA ASN A 25 2.09 -22.72 -6.71
C ASN A 25 2.65 -22.38 -5.32
N SER A 26 3.54 -23.20 -4.78
CA SER A 26 4.24 -22.96 -3.53
C SER A 26 5.20 -21.78 -3.64
N GLN A 27 5.91 -21.64 -4.76
CA GLN A 27 6.78 -20.52 -5.05
C GLN A 27 5.99 -19.20 -5.16
N LEU A 28 4.86 -19.22 -5.86
CA LEU A 28 3.95 -18.08 -5.95
C LEU A 28 3.41 -17.69 -4.57
N THR A 29 2.99 -18.67 -3.76
CA THR A 29 2.48 -18.44 -2.40
C THR A 29 3.56 -17.77 -1.53
N ALA A 30 4.77 -18.30 -1.52
CA ALA A 30 5.90 -17.72 -0.78
C ALA A 30 6.22 -16.29 -1.26
N TRP A 31 6.24 -16.09 -2.57
CA TRP A 31 6.51 -14.78 -3.20
C TRP A 31 5.48 -13.71 -2.83
N PHE A 32 4.18 -14.06 -2.81
CA PHE A 32 3.12 -13.14 -2.40
C PHE A 32 3.10 -12.92 -0.89
N SER A 33 3.33 -13.96 -0.08
CA SER A 33 3.38 -13.85 1.39
C SER A 33 4.47 -12.89 1.84
N GLU A 34 5.65 -12.93 1.23
CA GLU A 34 6.75 -12.01 1.51
C GLU A 34 6.34 -10.55 1.20
N ARG A 35 5.69 -10.31 0.07
CA ARG A 35 5.31 -8.95 -0.36
C ARG A 35 4.09 -8.38 0.34
N LEU A 36 3.25 -9.24 0.87
CA LEU A 36 2.07 -8.87 1.66
C LEU A 36 2.36 -8.88 3.17
N ALA A 37 3.59 -9.21 3.58
CA ALA A 37 4.02 -9.12 4.97
C ALA A 37 3.77 -7.69 5.51
N GLY A 38 3.09 -7.61 6.65
CA GLY A 38 2.67 -6.32 7.25
C GLY A 38 1.27 -5.83 6.82
N PHE A 39 0.68 -6.40 5.75
CA PHE A 39 -0.71 -6.12 5.35
C PHE A 39 -1.62 -7.34 5.52
N SER A 40 -1.07 -8.52 5.38
CA SER A 40 -1.80 -9.79 5.46
C SER A 40 -0.94 -10.84 6.16
N ASP A 41 -1.55 -11.62 7.01
CA ASP A 41 -0.96 -12.76 7.72
C ASP A 41 -1.43 -14.11 7.17
N GLU A 42 -2.40 -14.10 6.26
CA GLU A 42 -2.89 -15.27 5.57
C GLU A 42 -3.02 -14.99 4.07
N VAL A 43 -2.23 -15.70 3.27
CA VAL A 43 -2.20 -15.58 1.81
C VAL A 43 -2.43 -16.94 1.18
N ILE A 44 -3.47 -17.06 0.36
CA ILE A 44 -3.78 -18.25 -0.42
C ILE A 44 -3.69 -17.87 -1.91
N VAL A 45 -2.82 -18.55 -2.65
CA VAL A 45 -2.62 -18.33 -4.07
C VAL A 45 -3.17 -19.51 -4.87
N THR A 46 -3.99 -19.22 -5.86
CA THR A 46 -4.53 -20.21 -6.80
C THR A 46 -4.07 -19.85 -8.21
N LEU A 47 -3.28 -20.72 -8.82
CA LEU A 47 -2.86 -20.61 -10.21
C LEU A 47 -4.05 -20.89 -11.13
N ARG A 48 -4.33 -19.96 -12.06
CA ARG A 48 -5.42 -20.04 -13.04
C ARG A 48 -4.92 -20.33 -14.44
N THR A 49 -3.63 -20.13 -14.69
CA THR A 49 -3.01 -20.41 -15.99
C THR A 49 -3.04 -21.90 -16.31
N PRO A 50 -3.50 -22.30 -17.50
CA PRO A 50 -3.49 -23.69 -17.93
C PRO A 50 -2.08 -24.30 -17.94
N PRO A 51 -1.92 -25.61 -17.67
CA PRO A 51 -0.61 -26.27 -17.56
C PRO A 51 0.30 -26.11 -18.78
N ASN A 52 -0.26 -26.10 -19.98
CA ASN A 52 0.47 -25.94 -21.25
C ASN A 52 1.05 -24.54 -21.48
N LEU A 53 0.68 -23.55 -20.65
CA LEU A 53 1.18 -22.17 -20.73
C LEU A 53 2.11 -21.82 -19.55
N LEU A 54 2.45 -22.79 -18.72
CA LEU A 54 3.38 -22.59 -17.59
C LEU A 54 4.82 -22.43 -18.09
N PRO A 55 5.68 -21.76 -17.30
CA PRO A 55 7.10 -21.65 -17.61
C PRO A 55 7.76 -23.04 -17.57
N ALA A 56 8.77 -23.25 -18.42
CA ALA A 56 9.46 -24.53 -18.54
C ALA A 56 10.54 -24.74 -17.44
N CYS A 57 10.98 -23.69 -16.76
CA CYS A 57 12.00 -23.78 -15.71
C CYS A 57 11.38 -24.00 -14.32
N GLU A 58 12.12 -24.68 -13.46
CA GLU A 58 11.69 -25.01 -12.10
C GLU A 58 11.58 -23.76 -11.19
N GLN A 59 12.42 -22.75 -11.41
CA GLN A 59 12.49 -21.54 -10.60
C GLN A 59 12.42 -20.29 -11.49
N PRO A 60 11.25 -19.88 -11.96
CA PRO A 60 11.09 -18.64 -12.72
C PRO A 60 11.31 -17.40 -11.85
N ALA A 61 11.95 -16.38 -12.42
CA ALA A 61 11.97 -15.07 -11.78
C ALA A 61 10.58 -14.42 -11.87
N LEU A 62 9.94 -14.21 -10.73
CA LEU A 62 8.56 -13.69 -10.63
C LEU A 62 8.56 -12.18 -10.46
N SER A 63 7.68 -11.49 -11.17
CA SER A 63 7.45 -10.05 -11.03
C SER A 63 6.00 -9.66 -11.36
N VAL A 64 5.55 -8.54 -10.79
CA VAL A 64 4.26 -7.92 -11.06
C VAL A 64 4.50 -6.45 -11.41
N ALA A 65 3.67 -5.86 -12.26
CA ALA A 65 3.78 -4.43 -12.59
C ALA A 65 3.72 -3.58 -11.31
N GLY A 66 4.60 -2.58 -11.17
CA GLY A 66 4.83 -1.85 -9.92
C GLY A 66 3.61 -1.14 -9.32
N SER A 67 2.59 -0.83 -10.13
CA SER A 67 1.32 -0.23 -9.68
C SER A 67 0.19 -1.24 -9.48
N ALA A 68 0.44 -2.54 -9.74
CA ALA A 68 -0.59 -3.55 -9.65
C ALA A 68 -0.93 -3.89 -8.20
N LYS A 69 -2.21 -4.12 -7.95
CA LYS A 69 -2.71 -4.64 -6.69
C LYS A 69 -2.19 -6.07 -6.50
N LEU A 70 -1.69 -6.42 -5.32
CA LEU A 70 -1.08 -7.72 -5.04
C LEU A 70 -2.07 -8.79 -4.56
N TRP A 71 -3.38 -8.51 -4.57
CA TRP A 71 -4.45 -9.46 -4.22
C TRP A 71 -5.63 -9.38 -5.19
N GLY A 72 -6.47 -10.39 -5.19
CA GLY A 72 -7.49 -10.60 -6.19
C GLY A 72 -6.92 -11.30 -7.42
N ASN A 73 -7.39 -10.97 -8.62
CA ASN A 73 -6.84 -11.49 -9.86
C ASN A 73 -5.60 -10.68 -10.25
N VAL A 74 -4.45 -11.34 -10.27
CA VAL A 74 -3.13 -10.73 -10.52
C VAL A 74 -2.47 -11.41 -11.71
N ASN A 75 -1.86 -10.62 -12.60
CA ASN A 75 -1.00 -11.11 -13.66
C ASN A 75 0.47 -11.05 -13.20
N VAL A 76 1.10 -12.21 -13.09
CA VAL A 76 2.51 -12.36 -12.70
C VAL A 76 3.32 -12.65 -13.94
N LEU A 77 4.38 -11.90 -14.17
CA LEU A 77 5.38 -12.20 -15.19
C LEU A 77 6.37 -13.21 -14.59
N ALA A 78 6.43 -14.39 -15.17
CA ALA A 78 7.41 -15.44 -14.90
C ALA A 78 8.46 -15.43 -16.01
N ARG A 79 9.74 -15.34 -15.66
CA ARG A 79 10.86 -15.30 -16.60
C ARG A 79 11.80 -16.47 -16.37
N CYS A 80 12.07 -17.22 -17.45
CA CYS A 80 13.04 -18.32 -17.52
C CYS A 80 14.14 -17.94 -18.51
N GLY A 81 15.23 -17.32 -18.07
CA GLY A 81 16.24 -16.76 -18.97
C GLY A 81 15.62 -15.69 -19.88
N ASN A 82 15.58 -15.96 -21.18
CA ASN A 82 15.00 -15.05 -22.19
C ASN A 82 13.50 -15.28 -22.40
N GLU A 83 12.96 -16.41 -21.98
CA GLU A 83 11.54 -16.71 -22.12
C GLU A 83 10.70 -15.98 -21.06
N LYS A 84 9.57 -15.42 -21.48
CA LYS A 84 8.62 -14.71 -20.63
C LYS A 84 7.25 -15.35 -20.74
N ARG A 85 6.62 -15.66 -19.61
CA ARG A 85 5.27 -16.17 -19.50
C ARG A 85 4.46 -15.30 -18.54
N TYR A 86 3.20 -15.05 -18.88
CA TYR A 86 2.27 -14.37 -17.98
C TYR A 86 1.39 -15.40 -17.29
N LEU A 87 1.46 -15.43 -15.98
CA LEU A 87 0.66 -16.29 -15.13
C LEU A 87 -0.52 -15.51 -14.58
N GLN A 88 -1.71 -16.05 -14.73
CA GLN A 88 -2.90 -15.55 -14.06
C GLN A 88 -3.04 -16.27 -12.72
N VAL A 89 -3.07 -15.52 -11.64
CA VAL A 89 -3.25 -16.05 -10.29
C VAL A 89 -4.40 -15.35 -9.59
N ASN A 90 -5.09 -16.07 -8.72
CA ASN A 90 -6.03 -15.49 -7.77
C ASN A 90 -5.37 -15.52 -6.40
N VAL A 91 -5.16 -14.34 -5.82
CA VAL A 91 -4.51 -14.15 -4.52
C VAL A 91 -5.56 -13.73 -3.52
N GLN A 92 -5.87 -14.60 -2.57
CA GLN A 92 -6.72 -14.30 -1.43
C GLN A 92 -5.83 -13.86 -0.29
N ALA A 93 -6.08 -12.67 0.24
CA ALA A 93 -5.31 -12.11 1.34
C ALA A 93 -6.27 -11.72 2.47
N THR A 94 -5.97 -12.15 3.70
CA THR A 94 -6.72 -11.80 4.91
C THR A 94 -5.88 -10.86 5.74
N GLY A 95 -6.46 -9.72 6.14
CA GLY A 95 -5.75 -8.72 6.93
C GLY A 95 -6.71 -7.69 7.51
N ASP A 96 -6.14 -6.67 8.16
CA ASP A 96 -6.90 -5.60 8.78
C ASP A 96 -7.18 -4.47 7.78
N TYR A 97 -8.35 -3.86 7.90
CA TYR A 97 -8.76 -2.71 7.13
C TYR A 97 -9.65 -1.77 7.96
N VAL A 98 -9.69 -0.52 7.58
CA VAL A 98 -10.40 0.52 8.33
C VAL A 98 -11.89 0.53 7.95
N VAL A 99 -12.74 0.52 8.97
CA VAL A 99 -14.19 0.70 8.84
C VAL A 99 -14.68 1.84 9.71
N ALA A 100 -15.84 2.42 9.38
CA ALA A 100 -16.52 3.36 10.26
C ALA A 100 -16.98 2.63 11.52
N ALA A 101 -16.57 3.09 12.72
CA ALA A 101 -17.03 2.56 13.99
C ALA A 101 -18.46 3.04 14.30
N THR A 102 -18.76 4.28 13.92
CA THR A 102 -20.05 4.95 14.04
C THR A 102 -20.45 5.59 12.72
N PRO A 103 -21.70 5.98 12.50
CA PRO A 103 -22.08 6.75 11.31
C PRO A 103 -21.29 8.05 11.21
N ILE A 104 -20.72 8.34 10.05
CA ILE A 104 -19.92 9.54 9.77
C ILE A 104 -20.68 10.40 8.77
N ALA A 105 -21.07 11.60 9.16
CA ALA A 105 -21.75 12.53 8.27
C ALA A 105 -20.74 13.17 7.27
N ARG A 106 -21.22 13.54 6.09
CA ARG A 106 -20.46 14.33 5.13
C ARG A 106 -19.94 15.62 5.79
N GLY A 107 -18.66 15.91 5.55
CA GLY A 107 -18.00 17.09 6.11
C GLY A 107 -17.43 16.90 7.52
N SER A 108 -17.71 15.79 8.18
CA SER A 108 -17.16 15.49 9.50
C SER A 108 -15.69 15.08 9.41
N ALA A 109 -14.88 15.53 10.35
CA ALA A 109 -13.50 15.09 10.51
C ALA A 109 -13.47 13.65 11.05
N LEU A 110 -12.58 12.83 10.49
CA LEU A 110 -12.32 11.49 10.98
C LEU A 110 -11.26 11.54 12.11
N ASN A 111 -11.46 10.70 13.10
CA ASN A 111 -10.54 10.52 14.22
C ASN A 111 -10.60 9.06 14.70
N SER A 112 -9.75 8.72 15.67
CA SER A 112 -9.68 7.37 16.24
C SER A 112 -11.00 6.87 16.87
N ALA A 113 -11.91 7.75 17.27
CA ALA A 113 -13.22 7.35 17.80
C ALA A 113 -14.25 7.06 16.70
N SER A 114 -14.08 7.62 15.50
CA SER A 114 -15.02 7.46 14.38
C SER A 114 -14.73 6.24 13.51
N VAL A 115 -13.54 5.64 13.63
CA VAL A 115 -13.08 4.51 12.81
C VAL A 115 -12.48 3.41 13.68
N THR A 116 -12.48 2.19 13.17
CA THR A 116 -11.85 1.03 13.81
C THR A 116 -11.28 0.09 12.76
N LEU A 117 -10.37 -0.79 13.18
CA LEU A 117 -9.88 -1.87 12.34
C LEU A 117 -10.87 -3.04 12.36
N LYS A 118 -11.05 -3.67 11.22
CA LYS A 118 -11.81 -4.91 11.06
C LYS A 118 -10.98 -5.87 10.22
N ARG A 119 -10.92 -7.14 10.66
CA ARG A 119 -10.23 -8.20 9.94
C ARG A 119 -11.15 -8.84 8.90
N GLY A 120 -10.61 -9.14 7.72
CA GLY A 120 -11.33 -9.84 6.67
C GLY A 120 -10.56 -9.96 5.36
N ARG A 121 -11.22 -10.45 4.32
CA ARG A 121 -10.68 -10.69 2.99
C ARG A 121 -10.44 -9.39 2.23
N LEU A 122 -9.16 -9.02 2.06
CA LEU A 122 -8.75 -7.80 1.38
C LEU A 122 -9.08 -7.81 -0.12
N ASP A 123 -9.08 -9.00 -0.73
CA ASP A 123 -9.39 -9.17 -2.16
C ASP A 123 -10.87 -8.93 -2.49
N GLN A 124 -11.76 -9.01 -1.50
CA GLN A 124 -13.20 -8.73 -1.64
C GLN A 124 -13.57 -7.28 -1.34
N LEU A 125 -12.62 -6.49 -0.83
CA LEU A 125 -12.90 -5.10 -0.48
C LEU A 125 -13.00 -4.19 -1.71
N PRO A 126 -13.76 -3.10 -1.60
CA PRO A 126 -13.78 -2.06 -2.61
C PRO A 126 -12.38 -1.53 -2.93
N PRO A 127 -12.14 -1.04 -4.15
CA PRO A 127 -10.85 -0.46 -4.50
C PRO A 127 -10.47 0.70 -3.57
N ARG A 128 -9.15 0.82 -3.28
CA ARG A 128 -8.60 1.89 -2.44
C ARG A 128 -9.16 1.94 -1.02
N THR A 129 -9.61 0.80 -0.48
CA THR A 129 -9.92 0.67 0.94
C THR A 129 -8.67 0.99 1.76
N VAL A 130 -8.84 1.76 2.82
CA VAL A 130 -7.77 2.15 3.74
C VAL A 130 -7.40 0.95 4.61
N LEU A 131 -6.11 0.61 4.65
CA LEU A 131 -5.58 -0.51 5.45
C LEU A 131 -4.88 -0.02 6.73
N ASP A 132 -4.38 1.21 6.73
CA ASP A 132 -3.72 1.81 7.89
C ASP A 132 -4.58 2.93 8.48
N ILE A 133 -4.93 2.81 9.75
CA ILE A 133 -5.77 3.78 10.47
C ILE A 133 -5.13 5.18 10.53
N ASN A 134 -3.81 5.27 10.41
CA ASN A 134 -3.11 6.56 10.41
C ASN A 134 -3.44 7.39 9.15
N GLN A 135 -3.81 6.74 8.04
CA GLN A 135 -4.16 7.43 6.79
C GLN A 135 -5.48 8.21 6.87
N VAL A 136 -6.31 7.97 7.90
CA VAL A 136 -7.55 8.72 8.10
C VAL A 136 -7.38 9.93 9.03
N GLN A 137 -6.23 10.05 9.68
CA GLN A 137 -5.93 11.19 10.54
C GLN A 137 -5.95 12.48 9.73
N GLU A 138 -6.46 13.55 10.33
CA GLU A 138 -6.57 14.87 9.68
C GLU A 138 -7.33 14.84 8.33
N THR A 139 -8.25 13.89 8.16
CA THR A 139 -9.11 13.83 6.98
C THR A 139 -10.56 14.19 7.32
N VAL A 140 -11.30 14.52 6.27
CA VAL A 140 -12.73 14.87 6.32
C VAL A 140 -13.48 14.01 5.33
N SER A 141 -14.64 13.48 5.74
CA SER A 141 -15.49 12.69 4.85
C SER A 141 -16.14 13.56 3.77
N LEU A 142 -16.09 13.10 2.54
CA LEU A 142 -16.74 13.73 1.38
C LEU A 142 -18.21 13.30 1.21
N ARG A 143 -18.63 12.26 1.93
CA ARG A 143 -20.01 11.71 1.87
C ARG A 143 -20.39 11.09 3.22
N ASP A 144 -21.65 10.75 3.38
CA ASP A 144 -22.12 9.98 4.51
C ASP A 144 -21.58 8.55 4.43
N VAL A 145 -21.16 8.01 5.58
CA VAL A 145 -20.63 6.64 5.72
C VAL A 145 -21.38 5.97 6.87
N VAL A 146 -21.92 4.79 6.62
CA VAL A 146 -22.64 4.04 7.66
C VAL A 146 -21.67 3.23 8.53
N ALA A 147 -22.06 2.93 9.77
CA ALA A 147 -21.28 2.09 10.66
C ALA A 147 -20.96 0.72 10.02
N GLY A 148 -19.73 0.23 10.20
CA GLY A 148 -19.24 -1.02 9.61
C GLY A 148 -18.82 -0.93 8.14
N GLN A 149 -19.05 0.17 7.45
CA GLN A 149 -18.67 0.36 6.05
C GLN A 149 -17.14 0.55 5.93
N PRO A 150 -16.46 -0.15 4.98
CA PRO A 150 -15.06 0.08 4.69
C PRO A 150 -14.80 1.50 4.22
N ILE A 151 -13.80 2.13 4.81
CA ILE A 151 -13.35 3.47 4.42
C ILE A 151 -12.46 3.36 3.18
N GLN A 152 -12.77 4.16 2.16
CA GLN A 152 -11.97 4.26 0.94
C GLN A 152 -11.27 5.63 0.87
N LEU A 153 -10.06 5.69 0.35
CA LEU A 153 -9.34 6.96 0.14
C LEU A 153 -10.14 7.95 -0.72
N THR A 154 -10.99 7.46 -1.63
CA THR A 154 -11.87 8.29 -2.47
C THR A 154 -13.02 8.95 -1.72
N MET A 155 -13.30 8.49 -0.49
CA MET A 155 -14.31 9.09 0.40
C MET A 155 -13.73 10.21 1.25
N LEU A 156 -12.42 10.42 1.21
CA LEU A 156 -11.70 11.30 2.11
C LEU A 156 -11.03 12.44 1.36
N ARG A 157 -10.87 13.57 2.03
CA ARG A 157 -9.92 14.61 1.68
C ARG A 157 -9.16 15.03 2.93
N GLN A 158 -8.00 15.59 2.77
CA GLN A 158 -7.29 16.20 3.89
C GLN A 158 -8.09 17.38 4.47
N ALA A 159 -8.06 17.52 5.79
CA ALA A 159 -8.64 18.68 6.46
C ALA A 159 -7.93 19.96 6.00
N TRP A 160 -8.71 21.01 5.74
CA TRP A 160 -8.11 22.29 5.42
C TRP A 160 -7.46 22.91 6.65
N ARG A 161 -6.18 23.23 6.53
CA ARG A 161 -5.43 23.93 7.56
C ARG A 161 -5.71 25.42 7.52
N ILE A 162 -5.93 25.94 6.31
CA ILE A 162 -6.36 27.31 6.09
C ILE A 162 -7.62 27.36 5.23
N LYS A 163 -8.42 28.42 5.40
CA LYS A 163 -9.66 28.65 4.65
C LYS A 163 -9.57 29.95 3.87
N ALA A 164 -10.24 30.01 2.73
CA ALA A 164 -10.39 31.24 1.96
C ALA A 164 -10.92 32.37 2.85
N GLY A 165 -10.30 33.54 2.76
CA GLY A 165 -10.63 34.72 3.59
C GLY A 165 -9.89 34.79 4.93
N GLN A 166 -9.22 33.73 5.36
CA GLN A 166 -8.43 33.68 6.60
C GLN A 166 -7.16 34.56 6.47
N ARG A 167 -6.81 35.30 7.52
CA ARG A 167 -5.48 35.91 7.65
C ARG A 167 -4.45 34.83 7.92
N VAL A 168 -3.34 34.89 7.18
CA VAL A 168 -2.24 33.92 7.26
C VAL A 168 -0.91 34.65 7.26
N LEU A 169 0.09 34.06 7.89
CA LEU A 169 1.47 34.51 7.83
C LEU A 169 2.14 33.91 6.59
N VAL A 170 2.74 34.75 5.77
CA VAL A 170 3.56 34.33 4.63
C VAL A 170 5.01 34.46 5.02
N ILE A 171 5.77 33.39 4.88
CA ILE A 171 7.17 33.29 5.23
C ILE A 171 7.95 33.05 3.93
N ALA A 172 8.72 34.02 3.49
CA ALA A 172 9.60 33.89 2.35
C ALA A 172 11.03 33.62 2.82
N ASN A 173 11.60 32.49 2.41
CA ASN A 173 12.97 32.11 2.68
C ASN A 173 13.80 32.29 1.41
N GLY A 174 14.89 33.07 1.51
CA GLY A 174 15.90 33.24 0.46
C GLY A 174 17.29 32.96 1.02
N ASP A 175 18.31 33.05 0.18
CA ASP A 175 19.70 32.83 0.58
C ASP A 175 20.14 33.85 1.64
N GLY A 176 20.21 33.39 2.90
CA GLY A 176 20.67 34.24 4.02
C GLY A 176 19.64 35.22 4.61
N PHE A 177 18.38 35.19 4.17
CA PHE A 177 17.32 36.01 4.75
C PHE A 177 15.98 35.29 4.87
N ARG A 178 15.17 35.75 5.81
CA ARG A 178 13.78 35.35 6.01
C ARG A 178 12.89 36.57 6.19
N VAL A 179 11.83 36.62 5.45
CA VAL A 179 10.85 37.72 5.51
C VAL A 179 9.49 37.17 5.91
N ASN A 180 8.85 37.82 6.86
CA ASN A 180 7.50 37.49 7.30
C ASN A 180 6.56 38.63 6.94
N ALA A 181 5.42 38.32 6.36
CA ALA A 181 4.39 39.30 6.05
C ALA A 181 2.99 38.69 6.19
N GLU A 182 2.00 39.49 6.49
CA GLU A 182 0.61 39.03 6.58
C GLU A 182 -0.10 39.18 5.22
N GLY A 183 -1.02 38.22 4.99
CA GLY A 183 -1.90 38.27 3.84
C GLY A 183 -3.23 37.58 4.09
N LYS A 184 -4.10 37.59 3.11
CA LYS A 184 -5.42 36.95 3.14
C LYS A 184 -5.47 35.79 2.16
N ALA A 185 -5.72 34.58 2.66
CA ALA A 185 -5.86 33.38 1.83
C ALA A 185 -7.01 33.52 0.81
N LEU A 186 -6.76 33.16 -0.44
CA LEU A 186 -7.74 33.19 -1.52
C LEU A 186 -8.43 31.87 -1.80
N ASN A 187 -7.85 30.77 -1.33
CA ASN A 187 -8.41 29.43 -1.44
C ASN A 187 -8.22 28.64 -0.12
N ASN A 188 -8.97 27.56 0.01
CA ASN A 188 -8.74 26.58 1.07
C ASN A 188 -7.53 25.72 0.70
N ALA A 189 -6.72 25.33 1.68
CA ALA A 189 -5.62 24.41 1.47
C ALA A 189 -5.34 23.59 2.76
N ALA A 190 -4.94 22.34 2.58
CA ALA A 190 -4.42 21.49 3.64
C ALA A 190 -2.90 21.66 3.77
N VAL A 191 -2.31 21.04 4.79
CA VAL A 191 -0.84 20.97 4.96
C VAL A 191 -0.21 20.39 3.69
N ALA A 192 0.94 20.93 3.31
CA ALA A 192 1.69 20.60 2.09
C ALA A 192 0.98 20.94 0.75
N GLN A 193 -0.19 21.58 0.77
CA GLN A 193 -0.88 22.07 -0.42
C GLN A 193 -0.54 23.52 -0.74
N ASN A 194 -0.64 23.89 -2.02
CA ASN A 194 -0.45 25.26 -2.46
C ASN A 194 -1.64 26.14 -2.05
N ALA A 195 -1.32 27.29 -1.47
CA ALA A 195 -2.26 28.35 -1.17
C ALA A 195 -1.89 29.62 -1.93
N ARG A 196 -2.91 30.34 -2.39
CA ARG A 196 -2.79 31.69 -2.95
C ARG A 196 -3.17 32.68 -1.88
N VAL A 197 -2.34 33.70 -1.71
CA VAL A 197 -2.51 34.72 -0.67
C VAL A 197 -2.43 36.11 -1.29
N ARG A 198 -3.40 36.96 -0.96
CA ARG A 198 -3.35 38.39 -1.29
C ARG A 198 -2.67 39.16 -0.16
N MET A 199 -1.53 39.72 -0.44
CA MET A 199 -0.77 40.56 0.47
C MET A 199 -1.48 41.92 0.71
N LEU A 200 -1.08 42.65 1.76
CA LEU A 200 -1.60 43.97 2.05
C LEU A 200 -1.32 44.98 0.91
N SER A 201 -0.25 44.76 0.15
CA SER A 201 0.08 45.55 -1.07
C SER A 201 -0.89 45.31 -2.24
N GLY A 202 -1.79 44.30 -2.15
CA GLY A 202 -2.65 43.88 -3.23
C GLY A 202 -2.04 42.76 -4.13
N GLN A 203 -0.74 42.53 -4.04
CA GLN A 203 -0.05 41.48 -4.80
C GLN A 203 -0.54 40.10 -4.36
N VAL A 204 -0.64 39.18 -5.32
CA VAL A 204 -0.99 37.78 -5.04
C VAL A 204 0.28 36.90 -5.15
N VAL A 205 0.56 36.16 -4.09
CA VAL A 205 1.65 35.22 -3.99
C VAL A 205 1.11 33.82 -3.81
N SER A 206 1.91 32.79 -4.14
CA SER A 206 1.59 31.38 -3.94
C SER A 206 2.69 30.72 -3.14
N GLY A 207 2.31 29.85 -2.20
CA GLY A 207 3.26 29.12 -1.38
C GLY A 207 2.61 27.84 -0.81
N VAL A 208 3.40 27.04 -0.11
CA VAL A 208 2.98 25.78 0.49
C VAL A 208 2.56 26.01 1.94
N VAL A 209 1.44 25.42 2.35
CA VAL A 209 0.93 25.49 3.72
C VAL A 209 1.75 24.56 4.62
N ASP A 210 2.28 25.09 5.74
CA ASP A 210 2.95 24.29 6.77
C ASP A 210 1.97 23.74 7.82
N SER A 211 2.50 22.99 8.80
CA SER A 211 1.71 22.42 9.90
C SER A 211 1.03 23.47 10.78
N ASP A 212 1.56 24.69 10.84
CA ASP A 212 1.04 25.76 11.67
C ASP A 212 0.01 26.64 10.93
N GLY A 213 -0.14 26.44 9.61
CA GLY A 213 -1.02 27.21 8.74
C GLY A 213 -0.35 28.46 8.17
N ASN A 214 0.98 28.56 8.24
CA ASN A 214 1.74 29.58 7.53
C ASN A 214 1.94 29.17 6.06
N ILE A 215 2.25 30.15 5.24
CA ILE A 215 2.50 29.95 3.81
C ILE A 215 3.99 30.11 3.56
N LEU A 216 4.64 29.03 3.19
CA LEU A 216 6.07 29.01 2.89
C LEU A 216 6.31 29.28 1.41
N ILE A 217 7.21 30.21 1.12
CA ILE A 217 7.69 30.56 -0.22
C ILE A 217 9.21 30.40 -0.21
N ASN A 218 9.75 29.57 -1.10
CA ASN A 218 11.18 29.48 -1.35
C ASN A 218 11.50 30.33 -2.58
N LEU A 219 12.43 31.28 -2.45
CA LEU A 219 12.88 32.21 -3.47
C LEU A 219 14.19 31.75 -4.11
#